data_aa3283fb79c6e99695d9c1427fde1092
#
_entry.id   aa3283fb79c6e99695d9c1427fde1092
#
_cell.length_a   1.000
_cell.length_b   1.000
_cell.length_c   1.000
_cell.angle_alpha   90.00
_cell.angle_beta   90.00
_cell.angle_gamma   90.00
#
_symmetry.space_group_name_H-M   'P 1'
#
loop_
_entity.id
_entity.type
_entity.pdbx_description
1 polymer ?
#
loop_
_entity_poly.entity_id
_entity_poly.type
_entity_poly.pdbx_seq_one_letter_code
_entity_poly.pdbx_strand_id
1 'polypeptide(L)'
;MHQSGGLIIHSNAEVKRVKSIQFGLLSPEAIQNMAVCEITNPRSFEDNGTPTEGGINDLRMGTTDKKLRCATCKCNFIDCPGHFGYIHLAKPVFHVGFISECLKLLKCVCKKCSRILIDDYEKYEEIAKIKNPKVRQLKIYNLCKSKKSCNDRKRKKPKKEESNNEMEQEKEPEDQGRFYKQGCGSLQPKYKRDNLKIIIDNSEEGIENDGEAIEILLPEKVLEIFSKIPDEDCQILGFNKKYADPSWMIIQNLAVCLPQVRPSVSVDSSLKSQDDLTHQYIIHV
;
A
#
# COMPACT_ATOMS: atom_id res chain seq x y z
N MET A 1 -28.66 38.75 25.34
CA MET A 1 -28.86 37.29 25.26
C MET A 1 -29.54 36.98 23.95
N HIS A 2 -28.79 36.66 22.91
CA HIS A 2 -29.33 36.20 21.62
C HIS A 2 -29.37 34.65 21.67
N GLN A 3 -30.57 34.12 21.82
CA GLN A 3 -30.81 32.71 21.59
C GLN A 3 -30.81 32.49 20.09
N SER A 4 -29.72 31.92 19.56
CA SER A 4 -29.69 31.33 18.24
C SER A 4 -30.52 30.02 18.28
N GLY A 5 -31.77 30.11 17.83
CA GLY A 5 -32.61 28.94 17.62
C GLY A 5 -32.00 28.06 16.54
N GLY A 6 -31.17 27.09 16.92
CA GLY A 6 -30.68 26.09 16.03
C GLY A 6 -31.84 25.28 15.46
N LEU A 7 -31.99 25.28 14.15
CA LEU A 7 -32.96 24.44 13.45
C LEU A 7 -32.58 22.99 13.73
N ILE A 8 -33.34 22.30 14.59
CA ILE A 8 -33.15 20.86 14.80
C ILE A 8 -33.68 20.15 13.56
N ILE A 9 -32.78 19.78 12.66
CA ILE A 9 -33.11 18.95 11.50
C ILE A 9 -33.29 17.52 12.01
N HIS A 10 -34.52 17.07 12.12
CA HIS A 10 -34.82 15.67 12.39
C HIS A 10 -34.42 14.85 11.16
N SER A 11 -33.41 14.00 11.32
CA SER A 11 -33.03 13.02 10.30
C SER A 11 -33.81 11.73 10.53
N ASN A 12 -34.44 11.20 9.47
CA ASN A 12 -35.08 9.88 9.50
C ASN A 12 -34.08 8.73 9.37
N ALA A 13 -32.77 9.02 9.37
CA ALA A 13 -31.74 7.99 9.32
C ALA A 13 -31.73 7.17 10.62
N GLU A 14 -31.57 5.86 10.48
CA GLU A 14 -31.43 4.95 11.63
C GLU A 14 -30.24 5.34 12.50
N VAL A 15 -30.45 5.40 13.80
CA VAL A 15 -29.38 5.60 14.77
C VAL A 15 -28.57 4.33 14.90
N LYS A 16 -27.31 4.37 14.46
CA LYS A 16 -26.38 3.24 14.52
C LYS A 16 -25.28 3.53 15.54
N ARG A 17 -24.89 2.50 16.32
CA ARG A 17 -23.73 2.57 17.22
C ARG A 17 -22.50 2.07 16.50
N VAL A 18 -21.39 2.81 16.62
CA VAL A 18 -20.08 2.33 16.17
C VAL A 18 -19.67 1.14 17.04
N LYS A 19 -19.52 -0.04 16.45
CA LYS A 19 -19.09 -1.27 17.15
C LYS A 19 -17.57 -1.36 17.24
N SER A 20 -16.89 -1.02 16.17
CA SER A 20 -15.43 -1.08 16.08
C SER A 20 -14.95 -0.17 14.95
N ILE A 21 -13.69 0.22 15.03
CA ILE A 21 -12.99 0.97 13.97
C ILE A 21 -11.86 0.07 13.44
N GLN A 22 -11.82 -0.14 12.12
CA GLN A 22 -10.76 -0.88 11.44
C GLN A 22 -9.86 0.13 10.73
N PHE A 23 -8.59 0.16 11.11
CA PHE A 23 -7.57 0.89 10.39
C PHE A 23 -7.10 0.09 9.18
N GLY A 24 -6.78 0.78 8.09
CA GLY A 24 -6.30 0.19 6.86
C GLY A 24 -5.45 1.16 6.04
N LEU A 25 -5.06 0.72 4.86
CA LEU A 25 -4.45 1.57 3.83
C LEU A 25 -5.55 2.02 2.87
N LEU A 26 -5.38 3.19 2.27
CA LEU A 26 -6.28 3.65 1.22
C LEU A 26 -5.86 3.01 -0.11
N SER A 27 -6.81 2.36 -0.77
CA SER A 27 -6.60 1.89 -2.14
C SER A 27 -6.56 3.08 -3.12
N PRO A 28 -5.96 2.93 -4.30
CA PRO A 28 -6.02 3.95 -5.34
C PRO A 28 -7.46 4.38 -5.68
N GLU A 29 -8.39 3.42 -5.75
CA GLU A 29 -9.81 3.68 -5.99
C GLU A 29 -10.48 4.39 -4.80
N ALA A 30 -10.11 4.05 -3.56
CA ALA A 30 -10.63 4.73 -2.38
C ALA A 30 -10.20 6.21 -2.36
N ILE A 31 -8.97 6.51 -2.75
CA ILE A 31 -8.48 7.88 -2.87
C ILE A 31 -9.29 8.64 -3.94
N GLN A 32 -9.52 8.05 -5.12
CA GLN A 32 -10.35 8.65 -6.17
C GLN A 32 -11.79 8.91 -5.71
N ASN A 33 -12.41 7.94 -5.03
CA ASN A 33 -13.79 8.05 -4.55
C ASN A 33 -13.96 9.08 -3.43
N MET A 34 -12.92 9.30 -2.63
CA MET A 34 -12.91 10.32 -1.57
C MET A 34 -12.61 11.72 -2.10
N ALA A 35 -11.92 11.82 -3.22
CA ALA A 35 -11.51 13.07 -3.83
C ALA A 35 -12.68 13.73 -4.58
N VAL A 36 -12.74 15.05 -4.52
CA VAL A 36 -13.74 15.86 -5.25
C VAL A 36 -13.30 16.23 -6.65
N CYS A 37 -11.99 16.17 -6.91
CA CYS A 37 -11.42 16.49 -8.23
C CYS A 37 -10.06 15.84 -8.43
N GLU A 38 -9.76 15.55 -9.68
CA GLU A 38 -8.42 15.25 -10.16
C GLU A 38 -7.70 16.56 -10.48
N ILE A 39 -6.42 16.63 -10.12
CA ILE A 39 -5.57 17.78 -10.37
C ILE A 39 -4.68 17.45 -11.55
N THR A 40 -4.86 18.19 -12.62
CA THR A 40 -4.17 18.00 -13.90
C THR A 40 -3.47 19.25 -14.39
N ASN A 41 -3.70 20.41 -13.73
CA ASN A 41 -3.15 21.67 -14.12
C ASN A 41 -2.14 22.18 -13.07
N PRO A 42 -0.88 22.43 -13.43
CA PRO A 42 0.12 22.95 -12.51
C PRO A 42 -0.13 24.41 -12.08
N ARG A 43 -1.00 25.16 -12.81
CA ARG A 43 -1.35 26.52 -12.42
C ARG A 43 -2.27 26.53 -11.21
N SER A 44 -1.96 27.36 -10.24
CA SER A 44 -2.77 27.54 -9.04
C SER A 44 -3.87 28.59 -9.22
N PHE A 45 -3.58 29.63 -9.97
CA PHE A 45 -4.46 30.80 -10.19
C PHE A 45 -4.40 31.22 -11.63
N GLU A 46 -5.52 31.74 -12.15
CA GLU A 46 -5.62 32.45 -13.40
C GLU A 46 -5.05 33.87 -13.24
N ASP A 47 -4.85 34.58 -14.37
CA ASP A 47 -4.31 35.98 -14.41
C ASP A 47 -5.20 36.95 -13.65
N ASN A 48 -6.49 36.69 -13.54
CA ASN A 48 -7.47 37.46 -12.75
C ASN A 48 -7.45 37.15 -11.25
N GLY A 49 -6.56 36.27 -10.78
CA GLY A 49 -6.43 35.86 -9.38
C GLY A 49 -7.47 34.84 -8.92
N THR A 50 -8.34 34.31 -9.80
CA THR A 50 -9.26 33.23 -9.47
C THR A 50 -8.53 31.90 -9.48
N PRO A 51 -8.90 30.93 -8.58
CA PRO A 51 -8.35 29.59 -8.61
C PRO A 51 -8.64 28.88 -9.93
N THR A 52 -7.60 28.25 -10.51
CA THR A 52 -7.72 27.51 -11.77
C THR A 52 -8.49 26.22 -11.57
N GLU A 53 -9.41 25.91 -12.48
CA GLU A 53 -10.12 24.64 -12.48
C GLU A 53 -9.15 23.49 -12.82
N GLY A 54 -9.23 22.39 -12.06
CA GLY A 54 -8.27 21.27 -12.14
C GLY A 54 -6.88 21.61 -11.62
N GLY A 55 -6.68 22.81 -11.05
CA GLY A 55 -5.43 23.22 -10.41
C GLY A 55 -5.35 22.85 -8.94
N ILE A 56 -4.17 23.06 -8.36
CA ILE A 56 -3.88 22.72 -6.94
C ILE A 56 -4.81 23.47 -5.96
N ASN A 57 -5.31 24.64 -6.31
CA ASN A 57 -6.23 25.44 -5.49
C ASN A 57 -7.67 25.42 -6.01
N ASP A 58 -8.07 24.40 -6.72
CA ASP A 58 -9.43 24.26 -7.28
C ASP A 58 -10.50 24.51 -6.21
N LEU A 59 -11.50 25.30 -6.54
CA LEU A 59 -12.60 25.67 -5.64
C LEU A 59 -13.43 24.47 -5.15
N ARG A 60 -13.37 23.35 -5.84
CA ARG A 60 -14.02 22.08 -5.40
C ARG A 60 -13.38 21.54 -4.10
N MET A 61 -12.09 21.81 -3.88
CA MET A 61 -11.41 21.40 -2.66
C MET A 61 -11.67 22.32 -1.46
N GLY A 62 -12.28 23.48 -1.71
CA GLY A 62 -12.54 24.51 -0.71
C GLY A 62 -11.85 25.82 -1.04
N THR A 63 -11.98 26.78 -0.14
CA THR A 63 -11.38 28.11 -0.32
C THR A 63 -10.86 28.67 0.98
N THR A 64 -9.80 29.46 0.91
CA THR A 64 -9.28 30.32 2.00
C THR A 64 -9.65 31.79 1.81
N ASP A 65 -10.25 32.14 0.66
CA ASP A 65 -10.67 33.50 0.34
C ASP A 65 -12.09 33.77 0.88
N LYS A 66 -12.25 34.91 1.60
CA LYS A 66 -13.53 35.32 2.19
C LYS A 66 -14.62 35.63 1.15
N LYS A 67 -14.21 35.99 -0.07
CA LYS A 67 -15.12 36.38 -1.17
C LYS A 67 -15.63 35.18 -1.97
N LEU A 68 -14.95 34.04 -1.89
CA LEU A 68 -15.26 32.84 -2.66
C LEU A 68 -16.03 31.83 -1.84
N ARG A 69 -16.75 30.96 -2.51
CA ARG A 69 -17.46 29.82 -1.92
C ARG A 69 -16.95 28.51 -2.50
N CYS A 70 -16.91 27.48 -1.66
CA CYS A 70 -16.57 26.13 -2.09
C CYS A 70 -17.54 25.66 -3.18
N ALA A 71 -17.02 25.14 -4.29
CA ALA A 71 -17.87 24.64 -5.38
C ALA A 71 -18.58 23.33 -5.02
N THR A 72 -18.06 22.54 -4.10
CA THR A 72 -18.62 21.24 -3.65
C THR A 72 -19.75 21.43 -2.64
N CYS A 73 -19.49 22.06 -1.50
CA CYS A 73 -20.45 22.21 -0.41
C CYS A 73 -21.19 23.56 -0.40
N LYS A 74 -20.82 24.51 -1.25
CA LYS A 74 -21.36 25.87 -1.33
C LYS A 74 -21.15 26.74 -0.09
N CYS A 75 -20.45 26.21 0.90
CA CYS A 75 -20.13 26.91 2.14
C CYS A 75 -19.05 27.98 1.91
N ASN A 76 -18.97 28.95 2.84
CA ASN A 76 -17.91 29.94 2.88
C ASN A 76 -16.61 29.34 3.45
N PHE A 77 -15.55 30.12 3.56
CA PHE A 77 -14.24 29.68 4.04
C PHE A 77 -14.23 29.23 5.53
N ILE A 78 -15.22 29.68 6.34
CA ILE A 78 -15.33 29.33 7.77
C ILE A 78 -16.03 27.97 7.94
N ASP A 79 -17.12 27.76 7.20
CA ASP A 79 -18.01 26.61 7.37
C ASP A 79 -17.62 25.42 6.51
N CYS A 80 -16.79 25.64 5.46
CA CYS A 80 -16.32 24.57 4.60
C CYS A 80 -15.24 23.73 5.33
N PRO A 81 -15.46 22.42 5.52
CA PRO A 81 -14.47 21.55 6.17
C PRO A 81 -13.23 21.29 5.30
N GLY A 82 -13.29 21.70 4.04
CA GLY A 82 -12.32 21.33 3.02
C GLY A 82 -12.53 19.93 2.47
N HIS A 83 -12.08 19.73 1.25
CA HIS A 83 -12.24 18.47 0.51
C HIS A 83 -10.90 18.07 -0.10
N PHE A 84 -10.67 16.75 -0.21
CA PHE A 84 -9.45 16.21 -0.82
C PHE A 84 -9.54 16.24 -2.35
N GLY A 85 -8.41 16.51 -2.99
CA GLY A 85 -8.16 16.20 -4.38
C GLY A 85 -7.19 15.04 -4.53
N TYR A 86 -6.88 14.64 -5.76
CA TYR A 86 -5.81 13.67 -6.00
C TYR A 86 -5.05 14.02 -7.29
N ILE A 87 -3.80 13.57 -7.33
CA ILE A 87 -2.96 13.59 -8.53
C ILE A 87 -2.73 12.15 -8.94
N HIS A 88 -3.01 11.82 -10.21
CA HIS A 88 -2.64 10.54 -10.77
C HIS A 88 -1.17 10.56 -11.17
N LEU A 89 -0.34 9.75 -10.49
CA LEU A 89 1.09 9.72 -10.76
C LEU A 89 1.39 8.97 -12.05
N ALA A 90 2.23 9.53 -12.91
CA ALA A 90 2.69 8.90 -14.16
C ALA A 90 3.44 7.58 -13.90
N LYS A 91 4.11 7.47 -12.74
CA LYS A 91 4.75 6.24 -12.25
C LYS A 91 4.46 6.03 -10.78
N PRO A 92 4.22 4.78 -10.34
CA PRO A 92 4.03 4.49 -8.94
C PRO A 92 5.29 4.77 -8.12
N VAL A 93 5.12 5.12 -6.84
CA VAL A 93 6.22 5.41 -5.93
C VAL A 93 6.04 4.67 -4.60
N PHE A 94 7.14 4.37 -3.90
CA PHE A 94 7.07 3.79 -2.57
C PHE A 94 6.50 4.79 -1.57
N HIS A 95 5.56 4.33 -0.75
CA HIS A 95 5.13 5.11 0.41
C HIS A 95 6.27 5.16 1.44
N VAL A 96 6.71 6.38 1.80
CA VAL A 96 7.88 6.59 2.68
C VAL A 96 7.77 5.86 4.02
N GLY A 97 6.58 5.79 4.60
CA GLY A 97 6.33 5.11 5.88
C GLY A 97 6.36 3.58 5.79
N PHE A 98 6.18 3.00 4.59
CA PHE A 98 6.05 1.56 4.41
C PHE A 98 7.20 0.91 3.61
N ILE A 99 8.19 1.66 3.15
CA ILE A 99 9.31 1.13 2.37
C ILE A 99 10.05 0.00 3.10
N SER A 100 10.18 0.09 4.44
CA SER A 100 10.79 -0.95 5.25
C SER A 100 9.93 -2.22 5.32
N GLU A 101 8.61 -2.08 5.34
CA GLU A 101 7.68 -3.21 5.30
C GLU A 101 7.64 -3.84 3.91
N CYS A 102 7.69 -3.04 2.84
CA CYS A 102 7.87 -3.51 1.46
C CYS A 102 9.13 -4.38 1.34
N LEU A 103 10.26 -3.92 1.90
CA LEU A 103 11.51 -4.68 1.90
C LEU A 103 11.40 -6.01 2.66
N LYS A 104 10.75 -6.02 3.84
CA LYS A 104 10.53 -7.25 4.62
C LYS A 104 9.65 -8.22 3.83
N LEU A 105 8.59 -7.72 3.20
CA LEU A 105 7.68 -8.53 2.42
C LEU A 105 8.36 -9.14 1.19
N LEU A 106 9.17 -8.35 0.45
CA LEU A 106 9.97 -8.84 -0.68
C LEU A 106 10.93 -9.97 -0.30
N LYS A 107 11.47 -9.95 0.93
CA LYS A 107 12.30 -11.05 1.45
C LYS A 107 11.50 -12.29 1.85
N CYS A 108 10.19 -12.18 1.98
CA CYS A 108 9.31 -13.29 2.35
C CYS A 108 8.65 -13.95 1.16
N VAL A 109 8.51 -13.25 0.03
CA VAL A 109 7.80 -13.74 -1.16
C VAL A 109 8.73 -13.93 -2.35
N CYS A 110 8.38 -14.86 -3.23
CA CYS A 110 9.14 -15.13 -4.44
C CYS A 110 8.96 -14.01 -5.47
N LYS A 111 10.05 -13.54 -6.11
CA LYS A 111 10.01 -12.52 -7.15
C LYS A 111 9.19 -12.92 -8.40
N LYS A 112 9.03 -14.21 -8.69
CA LYS A 112 8.38 -14.72 -9.90
C LYS A 112 6.95 -15.16 -9.67
N CYS A 113 6.70 -16.00 -8.65
CA CYS A 113 5.37 -16.57 -8.39
C CYS A 113 4.63 -15.91 -7.22
N SER A 114 5.26 -14.94 -6.54
CA SER A 114 4.70 -14.15 -5.41
C SER A 114 4.16 -14.98 -4.23
N ARG A 115 4.60 -16.23 -4.10
CA ARG A 115 4.26 -17.11 -2.97
C ARG A 115 5.28 -16.97 -1.85
N ILE A 116 4.86 -17.27 -0.61
CA ILE A 116 5.76 -17.28 0.56
C ILE A 116 6.87 -18.31 0.38
N LEU A 117 8.12 -17.94 0.68
CA LEU A 117 9.33 -18.74 0.53
C LEU A 117 9.54 -19.77 1.68
N ILE A 118 8.48 -20.35 2.21
CA ILE A 118 8.54 -21.43 3.20
C ILE A 118 8.40 -22.77 2.49
N ASP A 119 9.46 -23.58 2.55
CA ASP A 119 9.56 -24.91 1.94
C ASP A 119 9.16 -26.06 2.89
N ASP A 120 9.02 -25.78 4.19
CA ASP A 120 8.60 -26.74 5.22
C ASP A 120 7.10 -26.59 5.49
N TYR A 121 6.32 -27.62 5.15
CA TYR A 121 4.86 -27.57 5.28
C TYR A 121 4.40 -27.52 6.75
N GLU A 122 5.06 -28.27 7.64
CA GLU A 122 4.70 -28.31 9.06
C GLU A 122 4.90 -26.93 9.71
N LYS A 123 6.04 -26.29 9.42
CA LYS A 123 6.31 -24.94 9.91
C LYS A 123 5.32 -23.91 9.36
N TYR A 124 4.89 -24.07 8.10
CA TYR A 124 3.86 -23.21 7.52
C TYR A 124 2.54 -23.33 8.26
N GLU A 125 2.08 -24.56 8.57
CA GLU A 125 0.85 -24.78 9.34
C GLU A 125 0.97 -24.28 10.80
N GLU A 126 2.09 -24.51 11.46
CA GLU A 126 2.34 -24.01 12.81
C GLU A 126 2.26 -22.46 12.85
N ILE A 127 2.84 -21.80 11.86
CA ILE A 127 2.82 -20.34 11.77
C ILE A 127 1.40 -19.85 11.47
N ALA A 128 0.66 -20.52 10.59
CA ALA A 128 -0.72 -20.16 10.26
C ALA A 128 -1.65 -20.18 11.50
N LYS A 129 -1.39 -21.03 12.49
CA LYS A 129 -2.15 -21.12 13.75
C LYS A 129 -1.90 -19.94 14.71
N ILE A 130 -0.85 -19.13 14.49
CA ILE A 130 -0.52 -17.98 15.37
C ILE A 130 -1.55 -16.87 15.16
N LYS A 131 -2.31 -16.53 16.20
CA LYS A 131 -3.34 -15.48 16.14
C LYS A 131 -2.77 -14.07 15.95
N ASN A 132 -1.63 -13.76 16.60
CA ASN A 132 -1.03 -12.43 16.53
C ASN A 132 -0.30 -12.20 15.19
N PRO A 133 -0.77 -11.29 14.32
CA PRO A 133 -0.21 -11.08 12.99
C PRO A 133 1.24 -10.58 13.01
N LYS A 134 1.64 -9.75 13.99
CA LYS A 134 3.01 -9.24 14.10
C LYS A 134 4.01 -10.35 14.43
N VAL A 135 3.64 -11.24 15.37
CA VAL A 135 4.47 -12.39 15.75
C VAL A 135 4.60 -13.37 14.58
N ARG A 136 3.49 -13.59 13.88
CA ARG A 136 3.44 -14.46 12.70
C ARG A 136 4.35 -13.94 11.59
N GLN A 137 4.23 -12.66 11.23
CA GLN A 137 5.06 -12.01 10.23
C GLN A 137 6.56 -12.08 10.58
N LEU A 138 6.93 -11.84 11.84
CA LEU A 138 8.32 -11.92 12.29
C LEU A 138 8.89 -13.33 12.14
N LYS A 139 8.11 -14.36 12.48
CA LYS A 139 8.53 -15.77 12.30
C LYS A 139 8.74 -16.10 10.82
N ILE A 140 7.81 -15.69 9.94
CA ILE A 140 7.93 -15.86 8.49
C ILE A 140 9.19 -15.18 7.97
N TYR A 141 9.40 -13.91 8.35
CA TYR A 141 10.58 -13.15 7.93
C TYR A 141 11.88 -13.86 8.32
N ASN A 142 11.97 -14.37 9.57
CA ASN A 142 13.17 -15.07 10.03
C ASN A 142 13.44 -16.38 9.27
N LEU A 143 12.41 -17.06 8.80
CA LEU A 143 12.55 -18.28 7.99
C LEU A 143 12.91 -17.99 6.53
N CYS A 144 12.38 -16.88 5.99
CA CYS A 144 12.49 -16.58 4.55
C CYS A 144 13.70 -15.71 4.20
N LYS A 145 14.17 -14.83 5.09
CA LYS A 145 15.23 -13.82 4.81
C LYS A 145 16.55 -14.37 4.25
N SER A 146 16.85 -15.65 4.50
CA SER A 146 18.08 -16.32 4.04
C SER A 146 17.84 -17.29 2.88
N LYS A 147 16.61 -17.40 2.38
CA LYS A 147 16.30 -18.32 1.28
C LYS A 147 16.81 -17.77 -0.04
N LYS A 148 17.56 -18.61 -0.77
CA LYS A 148 18.14 -18.27 -2.09
C LYS A 148 17.29 -18.74 -3.25
N SER A 149 16.33 -19.67 -3.04
CA SER A 149 15.50 -20.26 -4.10
C SER A 149 14.08 -20.52 -3.61
N CYS A 150 13.15 -20.51 -4.56
CA CYS A 150 11.75 -20.85 -4.34
C CYS A 150 11.55 -22.34 -4.56
N ASN A 151 11.65 -23.13 -3.47
CA ASN A 151 11.55 -24.58 -3.52
C ASN A 151 10.12 -25.06 -3.26
N ASP A 152 9.86 -26.33 -3.61
CA ASP A 152 8.61 -27.00 -3.27
C ASP A 152 8.46 -27.17 -1.76
N ARG A 153 7.24 -27.07 -1.26
CA ARG A 153 6.94 -27.38 0.13
C ARG A 153 6.96 -28.89 0.31
N LYS A 154 7.92 -29.39 1.09
CA LYS A 154 8.08 -30.81 1.39
C LYS A 154 7.46 -31.13 2.73
N ARG A 155 6.65 -32.19 2.80
CA ARG A 155 6.24 -32.84 4.05
C ARG A 155 7.40 -33.70 4.52
N LYS A 156 7.77 -33.63 5.78
CA LYS A 156 8.70 -34.62 6.36
C LYS A 156 8.01 -35.97 6.38
N LYS A 157 8.64 -36.96 5.80
CA LYS A 157 8.18 -38.36 5.99
C LYS A 157 8.23 -38.64 7.49
N PRO A 158 7.20 -39.28 8.09
CA PRO A 158 7.27 -39.72 9.48
C PRO A 158 8.53 -40.59 9.62
N LYS A 159 9.32 -40.37 10.68
CA LYS A 159 10.45 -41.23 11.00
C LYS A 159 9.86 -42.64 11.20
N LYS A 160 10.21 -43.58 10.33
CA LYS A 160 9.92 -45.00 10.59
C LYS A 160 10.67 -45.36 11.88
N GLU A 161 9.94 -45.62 12.94
CA GLU A 161 10.49 -46.40 14.04
C GLU A 161 10.83 -47.78 13.45
N GLU A 162 12.08 -48.18 13.60
CA GLU A 162 12.57 -49.49 13.13
C GLU A 162 11.78 -50.61 13.87
N SER A 163 10.65 -51.00 13.32
CA SER A 163 10.01 -52.26 13.66
C SER A 163 10.28 -53.25 12.52
N ASN A 164 11.13 -54.23 12.81
CA ASN A 164 11.35 -55.38 11.98
C ASN A 164 10.03 -56.14 11.78
N ASN A 165 9.35 -55.96 10.67
CA ASN A 165 8.43 -56.94 10.11
C ASN A 165 8.31 -56.70 8.60
N GLU A 166 8.76 -57.67 7.86
CA GLU A 166 8.69 -57.80 6.42
C GLU A 166 7.23 -58.01 5.98
N MET A 167 6.93 -57.51 4.76
CA MET A 167 5.73 -57.77 3.97
C MET A 167 4.42 -57.11 4.42
N GLU A 168 4.29 -55.82 4.12
CA GLU A 168 3.00 -55.28 3.67
C GLU A 168 3.25 -54.31 2.53
N GLN A 169 2.63 -54.57 1.37
CA GLN A 169 2.58 -53.66 0.22
C GLN A 169 1.90 -52.38 0.68
N GLU A 170 2.71 -51.36 0.94
CA GLU A 170 2.23 -50.02 1.27
C GLU A 170 1.44 -49.48 0.06
N LYS A 171 0.11 -49.53 0.12
CA LYS A 171 -0.73 -48.61 -0.64
C LYS A 171 -0.35 -47.22 -0.16
N GLU A 172 0.23 -46.43 -1.05
CA GLU A 172 0.39 -45.01 -0.81
C GLU A 172 -0.98 -44.46 -0.39
N PRO A 173 -1.10 -43.73 0.74
CA PRO A 173 -2.37 -43.10 1.08
C PRO A 173 -2.69 -42.14 -0.05
N GLU A 174 -3.80 -42.37 -0.74
CA GLU A 174 -4.40 -41.42 -1.69
C GLU A 174 -4.64 -40.12 -0.92
N ASP A 175 -3.70 -39.20 -1.07
CA ASP A 175 -3.75 -37.88 -0.44
C ASP A 175 -4.82 -37.08 -1.17
N GLN A 176 -6.03 -37.11 -0.62
CA GLN A 176 -7.20 -36.42 -1.15
C GLN A 176 -6.89 -34.89 -1.28
N GLY A 177 -6.43 -34.51 -2.47
CA GLY A 177 -6.77 -33.18 -3.04
C GLY A 177 -6.25 -31.92 -2.34
N ARG A 178 -5.32 -31.97 -1.39
CA ARG A 178 -4.64 -30.77 -0.90
C ARG A 178 -3.45 -30.46 -1.81
N PHE A 179 -3.68 -29.58 -2.75
CA PHE A 179 -2.64 -29.05 -3.64
C PHE A 179 -1.46 -28.52 -2.82
N TYR A 180 -0.38 -29.29 -2.75
CA TYR A 180 0.90 -28.77 -2.29
C TYR A 180 1.35 -27.71 -3.29
N LYS A 181 1.49 -26.48 -2.82
CA LYS A 181 1.93 -25.39 -3.68
C LYS A 181 3.37 -25.64 -4.09
N GLN A 182 3.58 -26.02 -5.34
CA GLN A 182 4.92 -26.21 -5.91
C GLN A 182 5.65 -24.87 -5.98
N GLY A 183 6.92 -24.87 -5.63
CA GLY A 183 7.82 -23.75 -5.88
C GLY A 183 8.08 -23.59 -7.39
N CYS A 184 8.50 -22.40 -7.81
CA CYS A 184 8.82 -22.13 -9.21
C CYS A 184 10.32 -22.34 -9.54
N GLY A 185 11.14 -22.76 -8.58
CA GLY A 185 12.58 -22.95 -8.72
C GLY A 185 13.40 -21.67 -8.88
N SER A 186 12.75 -20.48 -8.92
CA SER A 186 13.42 -19.23 -9.20
C SER A 186 14.39 -18.83 -8.07
N LEU A 187 15.59 -18.40 -8.44
CA LEU A 187 16.54 -17.79 -7.49
C LEU A 187 16.00 -16.45 -6.99
N GLN A 188 16.23 -16.19 -5.71
CA GLN A 188 15.77 -14.99 -5.03
C GLN A 188 16.93 -14.01 -4.86
N PRO A 189 16.79 -12.76 -5.29
CA PRO A 189 17.85 -11.76 -5.16
C PRO A 189 17.98 -11.29 -3.71
N LYS A 190 19.13 -10.71 -3.40
CA LYS A 190 19.34 -10.03 -2.12
C LYS A 190 18.82 -8.60 -2.20
N TYR A 191 17.76 -8.30 -1.48
CA TYR A 191 17.23 -6.94 -1.40
C TYR A 191 17.88 -6.15 -0.28
N LYS A 192 18.31 -4.93 -0.58
CA LYS A 192 18.80 -3.94 0.38
C LYS A 192 18.03 -2.64 0.23
N ARG A 193 17.95 -1.85 1.30
CA ARG A 193 17.40 -0.50 1.27
C ARG A 193 18.52 0.52 1.17
N ASP A 194 18.37 1.46 0.25
CA ASP A 194 19.19 2.66 0.15
C ASP A 194 18.25 3.87 0.18
N ASN A 195 18.19 4.56 1.32
CA ASN A 195 17.29 5.69 1.57
C ASN A 195 15.83 5.38 1.19
N LEU A 196 15.33 5.96 0.09
CA LEU A 196 13.99 5.77 -0.45
C LEU A 196 13.94 4.81 -1.64
N LYS A 197 15.03 4.06 -1.89
CA LYS A 197 15.13 3.07 -2.97
C LYS A 197 15.31 1.68 -2.38
N ILE A 198 14.87 0.69 -3.12
CA ILE A 198 15.19 -0.71 -2.88
C ILE A 198 16.14 -1.13 -3.99
N ILE A 199 17.25 -1.74 -3.62
CA ILE A 199 18.28 -2.21 -4.53
C ILE A 199 18.41 -3.73 -4.46
N ILE A 200 18.74 -4.32 -5.60
CA ILE A 200 19.09 -5.72 -5.76
C ILE A 200 20.61 -5.80 -5.79
N ASP A 201 21.17 -6.61 -4.89
CA ASP A 201 22.59 -6.89 -4.82
C ASP A 201 22.88 -8.25 -5.48
N ASN A 202 23.46 -8.22 -6.66
CA ASN A 202 23.81 -9.41 -7.46
C ASN A 202 25.29 -9.82 -7.29
N SER A 203 26.05 -9.21 -6.39
CA SER A 203 27.49 -9.35 -6.25
C SER A 203 27.98 -10.76 -5.87
N GLU A 204 27.11 -11.66 -5.42
CA GLU A 204 27.50 -13.03 -5.02
C GLU A 204 27.15 -14.12 -6.06
N GLU A 205 26.37 -13.80 -7.08
CA GLU A 205 26.07 -14.73 -8.16
C GLU A 205 27.16 -14.50 -9.24
N GLY A 206 28.17 -15.38 -9.31
CA GLY A 206 29.22 -15.38 -10.31
C GLY A 206 28.71 -15.59 -11.76
N ILE A 207 27.70 -14.86 -12.11
CA ILE A 207 27.17 -14.72 -13.47
C ILE A 207 27.93 -13.53 -14.04
N GLU A 208 28.91 -13.84 -14.90
CA GLU A 208 29.52 -12.91 -15.85
C GLU A 208 28.43 -12.38 -16.82
N ASN A 209 27.49 -11.63 -16.29
CA ASN A 209 26.66 -10.78 -17.12
C ASN A 209 27.24 -9.37 -17.01
N ASP A 210 27.46 -8.72 -18.14
CA ASP A 210 27.87 -7.31 -18.33
C ASP A 210 26.92 -6.30 -17.65
N GLY A 211 26.20 -6.70 -16.60
CA GLY A 211 25.26 -5.91 -15.82
C GLY A 211 25.89 -5.36 -14.56
N GLU A 212 25.51 -4.15 -14.19
CA GLU A 212 25.89 -3.48 -12.94
C GLU A 212 25.64 -4.40 -11.75
N ALA A 213 26.61 -4.50 -10.84
CA ALA A 213 26.52 -5.32 -9.61
C ALA A 213 25.33 -4.94 -8.71
N ILE A 214 24.76 -3.74 -8.92
CA ILE A 214 23.63 -3.18 -8.16
C ILE A 214 22.55 -2.72 -9.14
N GLU A 215 21.36 -3.32 -9.06
CA GLU A 215 20.18 -2.92 -9.82
C GLU A 215 19.18 -2.20 -8.90
N ILE A 216 18.60 -1.07 -9.35
CA ILE A 216 17.51 -0.40 -8.63
C ILE A 216 16.20 -1.11 -8.94
N LEU A 217 15.52 -1.60 -7.89
CA LEU A 217 14.20 -2.21 -8.03
C LEU A 217 13.11 -1.12 -8.12
N LEU A 218 12.50 -1.02 -9.28
CA LEU A 218 11.45 -0.04 -9.55
C LEU A 218 10.16 -0.40 -8.77
N PRO A 219 9.41 0.61 -8.27
CA PRO A 219 8.13 0.39 -7.59
C PRO A 219 7.10 -0.35 -8.44
N GLU A 220 7.11 -0.18 -9.76
CA GLU A 220 6.24 -0.89 -10.72
C GLU A 220 6.41 -2.42 -10.63
N LYS A 221 7.67 -2.90 -10.62
CA LYS A 221 7.96 -4.33 -10.47
C LYS A 221 7.50 -4.87 -9.11
N VAL A 222 7.64 -4.07 -8.06
CA VAL A 222 7.18 -4.45 -6.72
C VAL A 222 5.66 -4.49 -6.64
N LEU A 223 4.98 -3.54 -7.25
CA LEU A 223 3.52 -3.51 -7.37
C LEU A 223 3.01 -4.78 -8.07
N GLU A 224 3.65 -5.19 -9.17
CA GLU A 224 3.32 -6.43 -9.88
C GLU A 224 3.49 -7.67 -9.00
N ILE A 225 4.59 -7.76 -8.23
CA ILE A 225 4.82 -8.87 -7.31
C ILE A 225 3.75 -8.91 -6.23
N PHE A 226 3.42 -7.76 -5.61
CA PHE A 226 2.47 -7.70 -4.50
C PHE A 226 1.03 -7.96 -4.93
N SER A 227 0.61 -7.51 -6.11
CA SER A 227 -0.72 -7.79 -6.65
C SER A 227 -0.97 -9.28 -6.94
N LYS A 228 0.10 -10.06 -7.22
CA LYS A 228 0.02 -11.49 -7.48
C LYS A 228 0.04 -12.35 -6.20
N ILE A 229 0.23 -11.79 -5.01
CA ILE A 229 0.24 -12.56 -3.76
C ILE A 229 -1.13 -13.20 -3.54
N PRO A 230 -1.22 -14.53 -3.34
CA PRO A 230 -2.49 -15.21 -3.05
C PRO A 230 -3.10 -14.73 -1.74
N ASP A 231 -4.45 -14.75 -1.64
CA ASP A 231 -5.18 -14.27 -0.45
C ASP A 231 -4.80 -15.03 0.82
N GLU A 232 -4.61 -16.34 0.70
CA GLU A 232 -4.17 -17.19 1.81
C GLU A 232 -2.80 -16.77 2.35
N ASP A 233 -1.84 -16.54 1.44
CA ASP A 233 -0.49 -16.09 1.78
C ASP A 233 -0.50 -14.68 2.37
N CYS A 234 -1.36 -13.77 1.88
CA CYS A 234 -1.57 -12.45 2.47
C CYS A 234 -2.06 -12.54 3.92
N GLN A 235 -3.06 -13.38 4.20
CA GLN A 235 -3.58 -13.57 5.56
C GLN A 235 -2.51 -14.12 6.51
N ILE A 236 -1.70 -15.07 6.04
CA ILE A 236 -0.60 -15.64 6.83
C ILE A 236 0.48 -14.59 7.08
N LEU A 237 0.80 -13.77 6.11
CA LEU A 237 1.72 -12.63 6.24
C LEU A 237 1.19 -11.53 7.19
N GLY A 238 -0.07 -11.61 7.59
CA GLY A 238 -0.70 -10.66 8.51
C GLY A 238 -1.41 -9.50 7.83
N PHE A 239 -1.55 -9.55 6.51
CA PHE A 239 -2.30 -8.57 5.73
C PHE A 239 -3.73 -9.05 5.48
N ASN A 240 -4.64 -8.09 5.37
CA ASN A 240 -6.02 -8.34 4.94
C ASN A 240 -6.28 -7.52 3.67
N LYS A 241 -6.42 -8.18 2.52
CA LYS A 241 -6.63 -7.52 1.23
C LYS A 241 -7.80 -6.54 1.21
N LYS A 242 -8.81 -6.75 2.06
CA LYS A 242 -9.96 -5.86 2.15
C LYS A 242 -9.62 -4.48 2.73
N TYR A 243 -8.66 -4.41 3.67
CA TYR A 243 -8.36 -3.20 4.43
C TYR A 243 -6.93 -2.72 4.28
N ALA A 244 -6.01 -3.61 3.93
CA ALA A 244 -4.58 -3.33 3.83
C ALA A 244 -3.94 -4.33 2.87
N ASP A 245 -4.24 -4.18 1.58
CA ASP A 245 -3.55 -4.94 0.53
C ASP A 245 -2.08 -4.49 0.46
N PRO A 246 -1.11 -5.41 0.37
CA PRO A 246 0.30 -5.05 0.22
C PRO A 246 0.59 -4.12 -0.96
N SER A 247 -0.16 -4.22 -2.05
CA SER A 247 -0.02 -3.36 -3.23
C SER A 247 -0.28 -1.88 -2.93
N TRP A 248 -1.12 -1.57 -1.93
CA TRP A 248 -1.44 -0.18 -1.53
C TRP A 248 -0.32 0.52 -0.77
N MET A 249 0.75 -0.18 -0.41
CA MET A 249 1.99 0.43 0.09
C MET A 249 2.79 1.13 -1.02
N ILE A 250 2.34 0.99 -2.26
CA ILE A 250 2.91 1.65 -3.45
C ILE A 250 1.86 2.64 -3.94
N ILE A 251 2.21 3.93 -3.90
CA ILE A 251 1.30 5.02 -4.23
C ILE A 251 1.19 5.14 -5.75
N GLN A 252 -0.02 5.06 -6.28
CA GLN A 252 -0.38 5.34 -7.68
C GLN A 252 -1.14 6.66 -7.78
N ASN A 253 -2.02 6.93 -6.81
CA ASN A 253 -2.77 8.16 -6.69
C ASN A 253 -2.30 8.90 -5.44
N LEU A 254 -1.77 10.09 -5.61
CA LEU A 254 -1.32 10.94 -4.51
C LEU A 254 -2.49 11.78 -4.01
N ALA A 255 -2.90 11.57 -2.77
CA ALA A 255 -3.92 12.40 -2.15
C ALA A 255 -3.38 13.82 -1.91
N VAL A 256 -4.15 14.83 -2.33
CA VAL A 256 -3.81 16.24 -2.16
C VAL A 256 -4.65 16.82 -1.03
N CYS A 257 -3.98 17.39 -0.03
CA CYS A 257 -4.66 17.98 1.10
C CYS A 257 -5.42 19.25 0.72
N LEU A 258 -6.44 19.53 1.52
CA LEU A 258 -7.31 20.69 1.35
C LEU A 258 -6.55 22.02 1.47
N PRO A 259 -7.01 23.10 0.81
CA PRO A 259 -6.35 24.41 0.83
C PRO A 259 -6.21 25.02 2.24
N GLN A 260 -7.10 24.70 3.17
CA GLN A 260 -7.05 25.22 4.53
C GLN A 260 -5.83 24.75 5.32
N VAL A 261 -5.25 23.59 4.99
CA VAL A 261 -4.01 23.07 5.60
C VAL A 261 -2.76 23.75 5.04
N ARG A 262 -2.85 24.26 3.80
CA ARG A 262 -1.75 24.93 3.06
C ARG A 262 -2.20 26.29 2.51
N PRO A 263 -2.57 27.25 3.38
CA PRO A 263 -3.17 28.51 2.96
C PRO A 263 -2.18 29.36 2.17
N SER A 264 -2.67 30.01 1.12
CA SER A 264 -1.93 31.06 0.41
C SER A 264 -2.08 32.40 1.13
N VAL A 265 -1.01 33.18 1.19
CA VAL A 265 -0.97 34.54 1.78
C VAL A 265 -0.90 35.56 0.68
N SER A 266 -1.81 36.57 0.69
CA SER A 266 -1.73 37.69 -0.21
C SER A 266 -0.66 38.67 0.27
N VAL A 267 0.37 38.89 -0.52
CA VAL A 267 1.43 39.88 -0.25
C VAL A 267 0.97 41.23 -0.76
N ASP A 268 0.35 41.25 -1.95
CA ASP A 268 -0.24 42.44 -2.59
C ASP A 268 -1.59 42.06 -3.24
N SER A 269 -2.27 43.04 -3.81
CA SER A 269 -3.56 42.86 -4.48
C SER A 269 -3.53 41.83 -5.62
N SER A 270 -2.37 41.58 -6.21
CA SER A 270 -2.16 40.66 -7.34
C SER A 270 -1.23 39.51 -7.05
N LEU A 271 -0.40 39.58 -5.99
CA LEU A 271 0.60 38.57 -5.69
C LEU A 271 0.20 37.72 -4.47
N LYS A 272 0.04 36.41 -4.68
CA LYS A 272 -0.22 35.45 -3.61
C LYS A 272 1.02 34.59 -3.42
N SER A 273 1.58 34.58 -2.20
CA SER A 273 2.60 33.61 -1.80
C SER A 273 1.93 32.30 -1.46
N GLN A 274 2.51 31.21 -1.91
CA GLN A 274 1.99 29.87 -1.69
C GLN A 274 2.84 29.10 -0.67
N ASP A 275 2.21 28.16 0.02
CA ASP A 275 2.86 27.26 0.97
C ASP A 275 3.82 26.30 0.25
N ASP A 276 4.86 25.84 0.95
CA ASP A 276 5.87 24.92 0.43
C ASP A 276 5.24 23.58 -0.05
N LEU A 277 4.22 23.08 0.64
CA LEU A 277 3.47 21.89 0.21
C LEU A 277 2.80 22.11 -1.14
N THR A 278 2.27 23.30 -1.40
CA THR A 278 1.66 23.64 -2.68
C THR A 278 2.70 23.60 -3.80
N HIS A 279 3.89 24.17 -3.55
CA HIS A 279 5.00 24.10 -4.51
C HIS A 279 5.42 22.65 -4.80
N GLN A 280 5.50 21.80 -3.79
CA GLN A 280 5.82 20.39 -4.00
C GLN A 280 4.75 19.67 -4.84
N TYR A 281 3.47 19.89 -4.57
CA TYR A 281 2.41 19.30 -5.40
C TYR A 281 2.47 19.76 -6.87
N ILE A 282 2.75 21.04 -7.14
CA ILE A 282 2.86 21.56 -8.51
C ILE A 282 3.94 20.82 -9.33
N ILE A 283 5.03 20.41 -8.68
CA ILE A 283 6.12 19.67 -9.36
C ILE A 283 5.64 18.26 -9.80
N HIS A 284 4.62 17.71 -9.15
CA HIS A 284 4.13 16.36 -9.41
C HIS A 284 2.89 16.31 -10.32
N VAL A 285 2.34 17.44 -10.71
CA VAL A 285 1.28 17.59 -11.71
C VAL A 285 1.89 17.66 -13.11
#